data_c2c49cc8524c5caae37c9fced703a118
#
_entry.id   c2c49cc8524c5caae37c9fced703a118
#
_cell.length_a   1.000
_cell.length_b   1.000
_cell.length_c   1.000
_cell.angle_alpha   90.00
_cell.angle_beta   90.00
_cell.angle_gamma   90.00
#
_symmetry.space_group_name_H-M   'P 1'
#
loop_
_entity.id
_entity.type
_entity.pdbx_description
1 polymer ?
#
loop_
_entity_poly.entity_id
_entity_poly.type
_entity_poly.pdbx_seq_one_letter_code
_entity_poly.pdbx_strand_id
1 'polypeptide(L)'
;ETDAELRIRQGQSVALPSITPFEGVDGAIANVAGVTRHKLYENDTGPTDSNGLPPHSISAIVDGGDVTEIAQTIRGNKGQGTATYGKTSVTVPDTYGNPHVINFSRSTDVPIFVAITLKVFTGYTSQIGEQIKQALNVGQGLRVLGLGSDGLQFHGSS
;
A
#
# COMPACT_ATOMS: atom_id res chain seq x y z
N GLU A 1 -6.30 14.83 9.85
CA GLU A 1 -6.02 13.45 10.27
C GLU A 1 -7.24 12.89 10.98
N THR A 2 -7.76 11.75 10.55
CA THR A 2 -8.89 11.06 11.19
C THR A 2 -8.41 10.23 12.38
N ASP A 3 -9.32 9.86 13.31
CA ASP A 3 -9.00 8.99 14.44
C ASP A 3 -8.45 7.63 14.00
N ALA A 4 -8.94 7.10 12.87
CA ALA A 4 -8.43 5.87 12.29
C ALA A 4 -6.98 6.00 11.79
N GLU A 5 -6.66 7.08 11.10
CA GLU A 5 -5.28 7.39 10.64
C GLU A 5 -4.33 7.61 11.82
N LEU A 6 -4.81 8.31 12.86
CA LEU A 6 -4.04 8.51 14.09
C LEU A 6 -3.70 7.18 14.77
N ARG A 7 -4.65 6.25 14.88
CA ARG A 7 -4.42 4.93 15.48
C ARG A 7 -3.44 4.08 14.68
N ILE A 8 -3.53 4.14 13.34
CA ILE A 8 -2.57 3.46 12.45
C ILE A 8 -1.18 4.04 12.67
N ARG A 9 -1.03 5.37 12.65
CA ARG A 9 0.24 6.04 12.88
C ARG A 9 0.81 5.78 14.27
N GLN A 10 -0.01 5.76 15.32
CA GLN A 10 0.43 5.42 16.67
C GLN A 10 0.91 3.97 16.75
N GLY A 11 0.20 3.02 16.15
CA GLY A 11 0.63 1.62 16.07
C GLY A 11 2.00 1.48 15.40
N GLN A 12 2.25 2.21 14.32
CA GLN A 12 3.53 2.23 13.61
C GLN A 12 4.63 2.95 14.41
N SER A 13 4.30 4.02 15.11
CA SER A 13 5.24 4.82 15.90
C SER A 13 5.76 4.09 17.15
N VAL A 14 4.95 3.24 17.79
CA VAL A 14 5.38 2.41 18.93
C VAL A 14 6.15 1.16 18.51
N ALA A 15 6.18 0.81 17.24
CA ALA A 15 7.07 -0.23 16.72
C ALA A 15 8.54 0.20 16.66
N LEU A 16 8.85 1.43 17.02
CA LEU A 16 10.21 1.95 17.15
C LEU A 16 10.51 2.27 18.66
N PRO A 17 11.44 1.60 19.32
CA PRO A 17 12.43 0.65 18.82
C PRO A 17 11.84 -0.75 18.61
N SER A 18 12.04 -1.31 17.42
CA SER A 18 11.59 -2.65 17.08
C SER A 18 12.37 -3.71 17.84
N ILE A 19 11.68 -4.76 18.27
CA ILE A 19 12.28 -5.92 18.93
C ILE A 19 12.94 -6.82 17.88
N THR A 20 12.44 -6.83 16.65
CA THR A 20 12.92 -7.65 15.54
C THR A 20 13.32 -6.80 14.33
N PRO A 21 14.28 -7.27 13.49
CA PRO A 21 14.59 -6.60 12.22
C PRO A 21 13.39 -6.45 11.30
N PHE A 22 12.44 -7.40 11.32
CA PHE A 22 11.22 -7.34 10.53
C PHE A 22 10.36 -6.12 10.90
N GLU A 23 10.08 -5.93 12.18
CA GLU A 23 9.33 -4.76 12.69
C GLU A 23 10.09 -3.45 12.43
N GLY A 24 11.43 -3.50 12.49
CA GLY A 24 12.29 -2.36 12.16
C GLY A 24 12.14 -1.92 10.71
N VAL A 25 12.13 -2.86 9.77
CA VAL A 25 11.90 -2.58 8.35
C VAL A 25 10.49 -2.04 8.13
N ASP A 26 9.47 -2.65 8.73
CA ASP A 26 8.07 -2.24 8.60
C ASP A 26 7.86 -0.80 9.08
N GLY A 27 8.33 -0.49 10.29
CA GLY A 27 8.25 0.85 10.84
C GLY A 27 9.09 1.89 10.08
N ALA A 28 10.26 1.50 9.57
CA ALA A 28 11.09 2.39 8.78
C ALA A 28 10.45 2.73 7.42
N ILE A 29 9.83 1.77 6.74
CA ILE A 29 9.10 2.00 5.48
C ILE A 29 7.92 2.94 5.72
N ALA A 30 7.17 2.77 6.82
CA ALA A 30 6.06 3.64 7.19
C ALA A 30 6.46 5.13 7.31
N ASN A 31 7.72 5.40 7.67
CA ASN A 31 8.23 6.76 7.84
C ASN A 31 8.88 7.36 6.58
N VAL A 32 8.97 6.61 5.47
CA VAL A 32 9.47 7.15 4.20
C VAL A 32 8.47 8.16 3.64
N ALA A 33 8.98 9.32 3.25
CA ALA A 33 8.15 10.40 2.72
C ALA A 33 7.36 9.95 1.47
N GLY A 34 6.05 10.22 1.46
CA GLY A 34 5.17 9.88 0.35
C GLY A 34 4.71 8.42 0.29
N VAL A 35 5.12 7.55 1.19
CA VAL A 35 4.53 6.22 1.35
C VAL A 35 3.14 6.37 1.94
N THR A 36 2.14 5.85 1.24
CA THR A 36 0.72 5.91 1.63
C THR A 36 0.24 4.60 2.24
N ARG A 37 0.73 3.48 1.71
CA ARG A 37 0.40 2.13 2.17
C ARG A 37 1.62 1.22 1.99
N HIS A 38 1.79 0.27 2.88
CA HIS A 38 2.79 -0.77 2.72
C HIS A 38 2.33 -2.06 3.40
N LYS A 39 2.96 -3.16 3.00
CA LYS A 39 2.81 -4.46 3.64
C LYS A 39 4.11 -5.22 3.51
N LEU A 40 4.58 -5.77 4.62
CA LEU A 40 5.78 -6.60 4.66
C LEU A 40 5.39 -8.07 4.85
N TYR A 41 6.08 -8.94 4.16
CA TYR A 41 5.97 -10.40 4.25
C TYR A 41 7.34 -10.99 4.52
N GLU A 42 7.38 -12.06 5.29
CA GLU A 42 8.58 -12.80 5.63
C GLU A 42 8.38 -14.31 5.37
N ASN A 43 9.41 -14.94 4.86
CA ASN A 43 9.50 -16.39 4.84
C ASN A 43 10.78 -16.82 5.57
N ASP A 44 10.65 -17.22 6.82
CA ASP A 44 11.72 -17.71 7.69
C ASP A 44 11.96 -19.22 7.53
N THR A 45 11.14 -19.89 6.70
CA THR A 45 11.21 -21.34 6.48
C THR A 45 12.15 -21.74 5.34
N GLY A 46 12.48 -23.05 5.24
CA GLY A 46 13.34 -23.58 4.18
C GLY A 46 12.70 -23.67 2.78
N PRO A 47 11.40 -24.01 2.61
CA PRO A 47 10.75 -24.04 1.31
C PRO A 47 10.20 -22.67 0.91
N THR A 48 9.96 -22.49 -0.40
CA THR A 48 9.15 -21.35 -0.90
C THR A 48 7.73 -21.44 -0.33
N ASP A 49 7.22 -20.32 0.18
CA ASP A 49 5.89 -20.25 0.79
C ASP A 49 4.75 -20.28 -0.23
N SER A 50 3.51 -20.28 0.26
CA SER A 50 2.29 -20.26 -0.58
C SER A 50 2.13 -18.98 -1.41
N ASN A 51 2.82 -17.90 -1.05
CA ASN A 51 2.84 -16.63 -1.78
C ASN A 51 3.97 -16.56 -2.83
N GLY A 52 4.76 -17.61 -2.95
CA GLY A 52 5.90 -17.65 -3.85
C GLY A 52 7.14 -16.95 -3.31
N LEU A 53 7.18 -16.62 -2.01
CA LEU A 53 8.33 -15.98 -1.40
C LEU A 53 9.43 -17.01 -1.14
N PRO A 54 10.67 -16.80 -1.66
CA PRO A 54 11.78 -17.70 -1.45
C PRO A 54 12.14 -17.85 0.04
N PRO A 55 12.82 -18.95 0.42
CA PRO A 55 13.27 -19.13 1.80
C PRO A 55 14.18 -17.99 2.27
N HIS A 56 14.13 -17.71 3.56
CA HIS A 56 14.97 -16.71 4.25
C HIS A 56 14.95 -15.33 3.59
N SER A 57 13.76 -14.90 3.15
CA SER A 57 13.59 -13.62 2.46
C SER A 57 12.42 -12.79 3.01
N ILE A 58 12.50 -11.50 2.77
CA ILE A 58 11.42 -10.55 3.01
C ILE A 58 10.94 -9.95 1.68
N SER A 59 9.67 -9.63 1.59
CA SER A 59 9.06 -8.92 0.47
C SER A 59 8.25 -7.76 1.00
N ALA A 60 8.62 -6.54 0.59
CA ALA A 60 7.84 -5.36 0.86
C ALA A 60 6.98 -5.01 -0.37
N ILE A 61 5.71 -4.75 -0.15
CA ILE A 61 4.81 -4.15 -1.15
C ILE A 61 4.54 -2.73 -0.67
N VAL A 62 4.92 -1.73 -1.47
CA VAL A 62 4.88 -0.32 -1.05
C VAL A 62 4.15 0.50 -2.09
N ASP A 63 3.24 1.35 -1.62
CA ASP A 63 2.49 2.31 -2.41
C ASP A 63 2.97 3.73 -2.08
N GLY A 64 3.26 4.52 -3.13
CA GLY A 64 3.85 5.85 -2.96
C GLY A 64 5.33 5.83 -2.57
N GLY A 65 5.89 6.99 -2.25
CA GLY A 65 7.27 7.18 -1.86
C GLY A 65 8.31 7.01 -2.99
N ASP A 66 9.51 7.55 -2.77
CA ASP A 66 10.62 7.42 -3.72
C ASP A 66 11.22 6.02 -3.71
N VAL A 67 11.51 5.49 -4.90
CA VAL A 67 11.98 4.11 -5.11
C VAL A 67 13.35 3.89 -4.46
N THR A 68 14.24 4.88 -4.58
CA THR A 68 15.61 4.79 -4.05
C THR A 68 15.61 4.90 -2.53
N GLU A 69 14.81 5.80 -1.99
CA GLU A 69 14.67 6.00 -0.54
C GLU A 69 14.09 4.76 0.15
N ILE A 70 13.07 4.13 -0.45
CA ILE A 70 12.51 2.87 0.03
C ILE A 70 13.59 1.77 0.04
N ALA A 71 14.34 1.64 -1.06
CA ALA A 71 15.40 0.63 -1.14
C ALA A 71 16.52 0.86 -0.12
N GLN A 72 16.93 2.10 0.11
CA GLN A 72 17.91 2.47 1.14
C GLN A 72 17.39 2.15 2.53
N THR A 73 16.13 2.45 2.79
CA THR A 73 15.45 2.15 4.06
C THR A 73 15.40 0.66 4.33
N ILE A 74 15.01 -0.15 3.35
CA ILE A 74 15.04 -1.62 3.47
C ILE A 74 16.47 -2.10 3.72
N ARG A 75 17.45 -1.59 2.96
CA ARG A 75 18.86 -1.98 3.11
C ARG A 75 19.40 -1.70 4.51
N GLY A 76 19.06 -0.54 5.08
CA GLY A 76 19.53 -0.09 6.38
C GLY A 76 18.94 -0.85 7.56
N ASN A 77 17.74 -1.41 7.41
CA ASN A 77 16.97 -2.00 8.51
C ASN A 77 16.80 -3.52 8.42
N LYS A 78 17.01 -4.14 7.24
CA LYS A 78 16.87 -5.60 7.10
C LYS A 78 17.95 -6.35 7.89
N GLY A 79 17.58 -7.54 8.37
CA GLY A 79 18.52 -8.45 9.03
C GLY A 79 19.70 -8.87 8.12
N GLN A 80 20.81 -9.20 8.75
CA GLN A 80 21.97 -9.75 8.04
C GLN A 80 21.61 -11.11 7.42
N GLY A 81 22.03 -11.32 6.17
CA GLY A 81 21.73 -12.58 5.46
C GLY A 81 20.31 -12.70 4.92
N THR A 82 19.38 -11.79 5.29
CA THR A 82 18.01 -11.80 4.75
C THR A 82 18.01 -11.34 3.30
N ALA A 83 17.50 -12.17 2.40
CA ALA A 83 17.27 -11.81 1.01
C ALA A 83 16.06 -10.88 0.88
N THR A 84 16.01 -10.10 -0.20
CA THR A 84 14.86 -9.27 -0.54
C THR A 84 14.22 -9.75 -1.83
N TYR A 85 12.89 -9.79 -1.89
CA TYR A 85 12.14 -10.30 -3.02
C TYR A 85 11.09 -9.31 -3.51
N GLY A 86 10.97 -9.17 -4.84
CA GLY A 86 9.99 -8.28 -5.47
C GLY A 86 10.30 -8.03 -6.94
N LYS A 87 9.36 -7.34 -7.59
CA LYS A 87 9.43 -7.04 -9.04
C LYS A 87 10.23 -5.79 -9.37
N THR A 88 10.44 -4.91 -8.39
CA THR A 88 11.25 -3.68 -8.54
C THR A 88 12.61 -3.92 -7.94
N SER A 89 13.68 -3.77 -8.73
CA SER A 89 15.06 -3.94 -8.31
C SER A 89 15.78 -2.60 -8.30
N VAL A 90 16.41 -2.27 -7.18
CA VAL A 90 17.17 -1.03 -7.01
C VAL A 90 18.54 -1.36 -6.46
N THR A 91 19.59 -0.81 -7.08
CA THR A 91 20.94 -0.95 -6.56
C THR A 91 21.26 0.22 -5.64
N VAL A 92 21.57 -0.07 -4.39
CA VAL A 92 21.97 0.93 -3.40
C VAL A 92 23.35 0.61 -2.86
N PRO A 93 24.24 1.60 -2.66
CA PRO A 93 25.55 1.36 -2.07
C PRO A 93 25.43 1.11 -0.57
N ASP A 94 26.36 0.33 -0.03
CA ASP A 94 26.61 0.27 1.41
C ASP A 94 27.50 1.45 1.88
N THR A 95 27.81 1.48 3.17
CA THR A 95 28.69 2.50 3.77
C THR A 95 30.12 2.50 3.21
N TYR A 96 30.52 1.43 2.53
CA TYR A 96 31.83 1.28 1.89
C TYR A 96 31.77 1.51 0.37
N GLY A 97 30.58 1.78 -0.18
CA GLY A 97 30.39 2.01 -1.61
C GLY A 97 30.11 0.74 -2.41
N ASN A 98 30.00 -0.46 -1.79
CA ASN A 98 29.68 -1.68 -2.52
C ASN A 98 28.21 -1.71 -2.92
N PRO A 99 27.87 -2.09 -4.16
CA PRO A 99 26.51 -2.13 -4.64
C PRO A 99 25.75 -3.33 -4.06
N HIS A 100 24.54 -3.07 -3.55
CA HIS A 100 23.60 -4.10 -3.12
C HIS A 100 22.28 -3.96 -3.86
N VAL A 101 21.79 -5.04 -4.43
CA VAL A 101 20.49 -5.09 -5.08
C VAL A 101 19.42 -5.33 -4.03
N ILE A 102 18.46 -4.43 -3.94
CA ILE A 102 17.29 -4.52 -3.08
C ILE A 102 16.06 -4.69 -3.95
N ASN A 103 15.28 -5.72 -3.66
CA ASN A 103 14.06 -6.03 -4.38
C ASN A 103 12.85 -5.76 -3.48
N PHE A 104 11.83 -5.13 -4.06
CA PHE A 104 10.52 -4.95 -3.44
C PHE A 104 9.45 -4.86 -4.53
N SER A 105 8.18 -4.75 -4.18
CA SER A 105 7.10 -4.63 -5.16
C SER A 105 6.33 -3.33 -4.96
N ARG A 106 5.82 -2.78 -6.04
CA ARG A 106 4.81 -1.73 -6.01
C ARG A 106 3.42 -2.35 -5.99
N SER A 107 2.48 -1.72 -5.29
CA SER A 107 1.08 -2.09 -5.36
C SER A 107 0.55 -1.90 -6.79
N THR A 108 -0.36 -2.76 -7.19
CA THR A 108 -1.10 -2.61 -8.44
C THR A 108 -2.56 -2.36 -8.07
N ASP A 109 -3.12 -1.25 -8.52
CA ASP A 109 -4.52 -0.96 -8.27
C ASP A 109 -5.41 -1.90 -9.10
N VAL A 110 -6.38 -2.50 -8.41
CA VAL A 110 -7.39 -3.33 -9.05
C VAL A 110 -8.67 -2.51 -9.14
N PRO A 111 -9.17 -2.18 -10.34
CA PRO A 111 -10.41 -1.44 -10.48
C PRO A 111 -11.58 -2.27 -9.96
N ILE A 112 -12.36 -1.71 -9.05
CA ILE A 112 -13.58 -2.31 -8.53
C ILE A 112 -14.78 -1.59 -9.15
N PHE A 113 -15.66 -2.36 -9.77
CA PHE A 113 -16.91 -1.84 -10.30
C PHE A 113 -18.01 -2.05 -9.25
N VAL A 114 -18.67 -0.97 -8.84
CA VAL A 114 -19.78 -1.03 -7.92
C VAL A 114 -21.02 -0.46 -8.61
N ALA A 115 -22.04 -1.27 -8.78
CA ALA A 115 -23.36 -0.86 -9.29
C ALA A 115 -24.31 -0.69 -8.10
N ILE A 116 -24.88 0.52 -7.95
CA ILE A 116 -25.86 0.81 -6.90
C ILE A 116 -27.18 1.21 -7.58
N THR A 117 -28.22 0.46 -7.32
CA THR A 117 -29.59 0.78 -7.79
C THR A 117 -30.34 1.49 -6.65
N LEU A 118 -30.82 2.68 -6.92
CA LEU A 118 -31.57 3.50 -5.96
C LEU A 118 -33.06 3.50 -6.32
N LYS A 119 -33.92 3.20 -5.35
CA LYS A 119 -35.37 3.42 -5.50
C LYS A 119 -35.67 4.89 -5.18
N VAL A 120 -36.14 5.59 -6.18
CA VAL A 120 -36.48 7.02 -6.05
C VAL A 120 -37.86 7.16 -5.42
N PHE A 121 -37.95 7.97 -4.37
CA PHE A 121 -39.19 8.35 -3.70
C PHE A 121 -39.54 9.82 -4.00
N THR A 122 -40.76 10.22 -3.69
CA THR A 122 -41.21 11.63 -3.80
C THR A 122 -40.28 12.55 -3.02
N GLY A 123 -39.72 13.58 -3.69
CA GLY A 123 -38.73 14.50 -3.10
C GLY A 123 -37.28 14.26 -3.53
N TYR A 124 -37.00 13.23 -4.34
CA TYR A 124 -35.68 13.06 -4.94
C TYR A 124 -35.38 14.17 -5.96
N THR A 125 -34.23 14.79 -5.84
CA THR A 125 -33.71 15.78 -6.81
C THR A 125 -32.37 15.33 -7.36
N SER A 126 -31.99 15.84 -8.53
CA SER A 126 -30.68 15.59 -9.11
C SER A 126 -29.51 15.99 -8.19
N GLN A 127 -29.71 17.00 -7.32
CA GLN A 127 -28.72 17.40 -6.32
C GLN A 127 -28.46 16.29 -5.28
N ILE A 128 -29.48 15.56 -4.87
CA ILE A 128 -29.33 14.41 -3.96
C ILE A 128 -28.50 13.32 -4.63
N GLY A 129 -28.73 13.08 -5.93
CA GLY A 129 -27.91 12.15 -6.72
C GLY A 129 -26.43 12.53 -6.75
N GLU A 130 -26.12 13.82 -6.95
CA GLU A 130 -24.74 14.30 -6.92
C GLU A 130 -24.11 14.21 -5.52
N GLN A 131 -24.87 14.48 -4.46
CA GLN A 131 -24.39 14.31 -3.08
C GLN A 131 -24.06 12.84 -2.77
N ILE A 132 -24.86 11.90 -3.24
CA ILE A 132 -24.60 10.46 -3.09
C ILE A 132 -23.32 10.08 -3.85
N LYS A 133 -23.12 10.58 -5.08
CA LYS A 133 -21.90 10.36 -5.85
C LYS A 133 -20.67 10.91 -5.11
N GLN A 134 -20.77 12.15 -4.58
CA GLN A 134 -19.69 12.76 -3.81
C GLN A 134 -19.36 11.97 -2.54
N ALA A 135 -20.38 11.51 -1.80
CA ALA A 135 -20.18 10.72 -0.59
C ALA A 135 -19.50 9.37 -0.87
N LEU A 136 -19.78 8.76 -2.02
CA LEU A 136 -19.14 7.53 -2.47
C LEU A 136 -17.72 7.76 -3.02
N ASN A 137 -17.42 8.95 -3.53
CA ASN A 137 -16.11 9.31 -4.07
C ASN A 137 -15.09 9.75 -3.01
N VAL A 138 -15.50 9.89 -1.75
CA VAL A 138 -14.61 10.27 -0.63
C VAL A 138 -13.59 9.19 -0.26
N GLY A 139 -13.74 7.96 -0.77
CA GLY A 139 -12.74 6.90 -0.65
C GLY A 139 -11.90 6.80 -1.92
N GLN A 140 -10.82 7.57 -2.02
CA GLN A 140 -9.73 7.49 -3.01
C GLN A 140 -10.00 6.69 -4.31
N GLY A 141 -10.15 7.37 -5.43
CA GLY A 141 -10.04 6.78 -6.75
C GLY A 141 -11.32 6.24 -7.38
N LEU A 142 -12.51 6.51 -6.83
CA LEU A 142 -13.77 6.15 -7.45
C LEU A 142 -14.19 7.22 -8.49
N ARG A 143 -14.13 6.91 -9.78
CA ARG A 143 -14.69 7.76 -10.83
C ARG A 143 -16.13 7.39 -11.09
N VAL A 144 -17.03 8.37 -10.99
CA VAL A 144 -18.44 8.21 -11.35
C VAL A 144 -18.61 8.50 -12.84
N LEU A 145 -18.93 7.50 -13.62
CA LEU A 145 -19.28 7.61 -15.03
C LEU A 145 -20.81 7.67 -15.17
N GLY A 146 -21.34 8.88 -15.25
CA GLY A 146 -22.65 9.19 -15.79
C GLY A 146 -23.88 8.48 -15.21
N LEU A 147 -25.01 9.17 -15.25
CA LEU A 147 -26.36 8.59 -15.10
C LEU A 147 -26.78 8.04 -16.45
N GLY A 148 -26.76 6.72 -16.61
CA GLY A 148 -27.60 6.07 -17.60
C GLY A 148 -29.04 5.99 -17.07
N SER A 149 -30.04 5.90 -17.96
CA SER A 149 -31.46 5.75 -17.60
C SER A 149 -31.76 4.58 -16.65
N ASP A 150 -30.81 3.70 -16.45
CA ASP A 150 -30.95 2.40 -15.76
C ASP A 150 -30.12 2.27 -14.47
N GLY A 151 -29.51 3.34 -13.97
CA GLY A 151 -28.77 3.33 -12.70
C GLY A 151 -27.41 4.05 -12.72
N LEU A 152 -26.88 4.29 -11.54
CA LEU A 152 -25.54 4.86 -11.33
C LEU A 152 -24.48 3.77 -11.52
N GLN A 153 -23.57 3.94 -12.47
CA GLN A 153 -22.40 3.09 -12.63
C GLN A 153 -21.15 3.83 -12.14
N PHE A 154 -20.35 3.15 -11.33
CA PHE A 154 -19.11 3.68 -10.77
C PHE A 154 -17.92 2.94 -11.37
N HIS A 155 -16.91 3.70 -11.82
CA HIS A 155 -15.63 3.15 -12.25
C HIS A 155 -14.57 3.56 -11.23
N GLY A 156 -13.87 2.59 -10.65
CA GLY A 156 -12.65 2.83 -9.91
C GLY A 156 -11.53 3.17 -10.89
N SER A 157 -10.84 4.31 -10.71
CA SER A 157 -9.60 4.58 -11.44
C SER A 157 -8.40 4.23 -10.59
N SER A 158 -7.47 3.52 -11.18
CA SER A 158 -6.10 3.34 -10.74
C SER A 158 -5.39 4.67 -10.56
#